data_ddfcd35cee7ff47b0787da88058494f5
#
_entry.id   ddfcd35cee7ff47b0787da88058494f5
#
_cell.length_a   1.000
_cell.length_b   1.000
_cell.length_c   1.000
_cell.angle_alpha   90.00
_cell.angle_beta   90.00
_cell.angle_gamma   90.00
#
_symmetry.space_group_name_H-M   'P 1'
#
loop_
_entity.id
_entity.type
_entity.pdbx_description
1 polymer ?
#
loop_
_entity_poly.entity_id
_entity_poly.type
_entity_poly.pdbx_seq_one_letter_code
_entity_poly.pdbx_strand_id
1 'polypeptide(L)'
;MCWLVRTENPHIYETPLHDNKVEEWMTPVDVRKFFLRILKDASSYRLMNNIKENDYLRLLIQLKEKYSEANKNLNEIWFNKFTDEDIAAQALTFFTDGYETSANALIYTLYQLALNPHVQEKLRDEIIAGLEYTKGEITYEAIQELKYLHMVCEESLRKYPPITYMNRICTKPYDLPTVSGGTYRVEVGMSVVIPTLALHHDPQYYPDPDRFNPDRFSEDNIQTRPKYVYFPFGGGPRICLGMRFGEALMKCGLVAILSSYDVMKMEKTPTALTHDPKAFFFAPNEEIWLDFKKRTS
;
A
#
# COMPACT_ATOMS: atom_id res chain seq x y z
N MET A 1 -10.06 -13.21 13.71
CA MET A 1 -9.34 -13.94 14.78
C MET A 1 -8.09 -13.14 15.10
N CYS A 2 -7.98 -12.54 16.28
CA CYS A 2 -6.83 -11.72 16.65
C CYS A 2 -5.82 -12.64 17.35
N TRP A 3 -4.65 -12.85 16.76
CA TRP A 3 -3.59 -13.65 17.38
C TRP A 3 -2.75 -12.72 18.24
N LEU A 4 -2.79 -12.93 19.55
CA LEU A 4 -1.90 -12.28 20.50
C LEU A 4 -0.63 -13.14 20.60
N VAL A 5 0.44 -12.68 19.99
CA VAL A 5 1.76 -13.29 20.17
C VAL A 5 2.40 -12.66 21.40
N ARG A 6 2.48 -13.40 22.49
CA ARG A 6 3.29 -13.05 23.65
C ARG A 6 4.73 -13.39 23.33
N THR A 7 5.54 -12.39 23.01
CA THR A 7 7.00 -12.60 22.94
C THR A 7 7.55 -12.61 24.36
N GLU A 8 8.16 -13.72 24.78
CA GLU A 8 8.78 -13.85 26.10
C GLU A 8 10.12 -13.08 26.24
N ASN A 9 10.50 -12.30 25.24
CA ASN A 9 11.71 -11.50 25.27
C ASN A 9 11.40 -10.00 25.37
N PRO A 10 11.41 -9.43 26.61
CA PRO A 10 11.12 -8.02 26.84
C PRO A 10 12.15 -7.07 26.22
N HIS A 11 13.33 -7.55 25.84
CA HIS A 11 14.43 -6.73 25.33
C HIS A 11 14.27 -6.28 23.85
N ILE A 12 13.29 -6.81 23.10
CA ILE A 12 13.04 -6.39 21.73
C ILE A 12 12.36 -5.00 21.68
N TYR A 13 11.74 -4.55 22.75
CA TYR A 13 10.97 -3.30 22.81
C TYR A 13 11.58 -2.21 23.70
N GLU A 14 12.72 -2.48 24.35
CA GLU A 14 13.43 -1.51 25.19
C GLU A 14 14.51 -0.70 24.43
N THR A 15 14.62 -0.83 23.11
CA THR A 15 15.40 0.14 22.35
C THR A 15 14.63 1.45 22.35
N PRO A 16 15.13 2.49 23.05
CA PRO A 16 14.52 3.80 22.97
C PRO A 16 14.51 4.22 21.50
N LEU A 17 13.40 4.73 21.00
CA LEU A 17 13.27 5.30 19.66
C LEU A 17 14.25 6.47 19.39
N HIS A 18 15.14 6.75 20.32
CA HIS A 18 16.21 7.73 20.27
C HIS A 18 17.63 7.14 20.21
N ASP A 19 17.77 5.83 19.99
CA ASP A 19 19.11 5.30 19.73
C ASP A 19 19.51 5.63 18.29
N ASN A 20 20.41 6.61 18.14
CA ASN A 20 20.97 7.08 16.87
C ASN A 20 21.45 5.94 15.95
N LYS A 21 21.78 4.78 16.51
CA LYS A 21 22.20 3.59 15.75
C LYS A 21 21.07 2.90 14.98
N VAL A 22 19.83 2.89 15.50
CA VAL A 22 18.67 2.31 14.80
C VAL A 22 18.25 3.24 13.65
N GLU A 23 18.27 4.57 13.88
CA GLU A 23 18.01 5.56 12.84
C GLU A 23 19.07 5.51 11.71
N GLU A 24 20.35 5.32 12.04
CA GLU A 24 21.42 5.17 11.06
C GLU A 24 21.31 3.90 10.23
N TRP A 25 20.76 2.81 10.80
CA TRP A 25 20.56 1.56 10.08
C TRP A 25 19.39 1.65 9.11
N MET A 26 18.27 2.26 9.49
CA MET A 26 17.09 2.41 8.63
C MET A 26 17.28 3.45 7.53
N THR A 27 18.01 4.54 7.82
CA THR A 27 18.24 5.61 6.83
C THR A 27 19.67 6.11 6.95
N PRO A 28 20.61 5.62 6.12
CA PRO A 28 22.00 6.07 6.11
C PRO A 28 22.14 7.59 6.01
N VAL A 29 23.13 8.13 6.70
CA VAL A 29 23.34 9.59 6.83
C VAL A 29 23.48 10.28 5.47
N ASP A 30 24.11 9.64 4.51
CA ASP A 30 24.31 10.15 3.15
C ASP A 30 22.97 10.22 2.39
N VAL A 31 22.09 9.22 2.53
CA VAL A 31 20.74 9.22 1.96
C VAL A 31 19.92 10.37 2.57
N ARG A 32 19.95 10.54 3.89
CA ARG A 32 19.24 11.63 4.56
C ARG A 32 19.75 13.01 4.08
N LYS A 33 21.07 13.21 3.99
CA LYS A 33 21.66 14.45 3.46
C LYS A 33 21.28 14.70 2.00
N PHE A 34 21.23 13.66 1.19
CA PHE A 34 20.82 13.74 -0.21
C PHE A 34 19.38 14.24 -0.34
N PHE A 35 18.42 13.61 0.36
CA PHE A 35 17.02 14.04 0.32
C PHE A 35 16.81 15.45 0.87
N LEU A 36 17.47 15.80 2.00
CA LEU A 36 17.43 17.17 2.54
C LEU A 36 17.89 18.20 1.51
N ARG A 37 18.98 17.95 0.81
CA ARG A 37 19.51 18.85 -0.21
C ARG A 37 18.54 19.03 -1.35
N ILE A 38 18.09 17.92 -1.97
CA ILE A 38 17.17 17.97 -3.12
C ILE A 38 15.89 18.72 -2.77
N LEU A 39 15.32 18.47 -1.59
CA LEU A 39 14.06 19.10 -1.18
C LEU A 39 14.24 20.59 -0.86
N LYS A 40 15.37 20.98 -0.27
CA LYS A 40 15.70 22.41 -0.09
C LYS A 40 15.86 23.10 -1.42
N ASP A 41 16.59 22.50 -2.36
CA ASP A 41 16.82 23.06 -3.68
C ASP A 41 15.48 23.19 -4.46
N ALA A 42 14.66 22.13 -4.46
CA ALA A 42 13.36 22.13 -5.12
C ALA A 42 12.39 23.14 -4.49
N SER A 43 12.32 23.22 -3.18
CA SER A 43 11.47 24.19 -2.46
C SER A 43 11.91 25.63 -2.75
N SER A 44 13.21 25.90 -2.68
CA SER A 44 13.76 27.22 -2.97
C SER A 44 13.52 27.63 -4.43
N TYR A 45 13.72 26.71 -5.37
CA TYR A 45 13.47 26.94 -6.79
C TYR A 45 11.99 27.30 -7.06
N ARG A 46 11.05 26.57 -6.45
CA ARG A 46 9.62 26.84 -6.58
C ARG A 46 9.22 28.19 -6.00
N LEU A 47 9.74 28.54 -4.82
CA LEU A 47 9.47 29.82 -4.19
C LEU A 47 10.01 30.99 -5.04
N MET A 48 11.26 30.90 -5.52
CA MET A 48 11.89 31.95 -6.34
C MET A 48 11.18 32.15 -7.68
N ASN A 49 10.66 31.08 -8.27
CA ASN A 49 9.99 31.13 -9.58
C ASN A 49 8.45 31.18 -9.49
N ASN A 50 7.88 31.33 -8.28
CA ASN A 50 6.43 31.36 -8.03
C ASN A 50 5.68 30.15 -8.63
N ILE A 51 6.30 28.94 -8.61
CA ILE A 51 5.73 27.71 -9.13
C ILE A 51 4.74 27.15 -8.11
N LYS A 52 3.48 27.01 -8.53
CA LYS A 52 2.36 26.52 -7.69
C LYS A 52 1.80 25.23 -8.25
N GLU A 53 2.66 24.20 -8.33
CA GLU A 53 2.19 22.87 -8.71
C GLU A 53 1.31 22.27 -7.60
N ASN A 54 0.28 21.54 -7.99
CA ASN A 54 -0.64 20.89 -7.04
C ASN A 54 -0.17 19.47 -6.75
N ASP A 55 0.94 19.35 -6.00
CA ASP A 55 1.59 18.10 -5.66
C ASP A 55 1.94 17.97 -4.16
N TYR A 56 2.51 16.82 -3.81
CA TYR A 56 2.85 16.51 -2.41
C TYR A 56 3.88 17.48 -1.81
N LEU A 57 4.89 17.92 -2.58
CA LEU A 57 5.88 18.89 -2.10
C LEU A 57 5.21 20.25 -1.77
N ARG A 58 4.26 20.68 -2.60
CA ARG A 58 3.49 21.90 -2.32
C ARG A 58 2.70 21.79 -1.02
N LEU A 59 2.06 20.62 -0.81
CA LEU A 59 1.34 20.36 0.43
C LEU A 59 2.26 20.46 1.66
N LEU A 60 3.46 19.86 1.61
CA LEU A 60 4.45 19.92 2.70
C LEU A 60 4.94 21.35 2.96
N ILE A 61 5.18 22.16 1.90
CA ILE A 61 5.55 23.57 2.03
C ILE A 61 4.42 24.36 2.71
N GLN A 62 3.17 24.17 2.27
CA GLN A 62 2.01 24.85 2.88
C GLN A 62 1.82 24.45 4.35
N LEU A 63 2.04 23.18 4.70
CA LEU A 63 2.01 22.74 6.09
C LEU A 63 3.07 23.48 6.91
N LYS A 64 4.30 23.59 6.40
CA LYS A 64 5.36 24.33 7.09
C LYS A 64 5.01 25.80 7.31
N GLU A 65 4.48 26.47 6.28
CA GLU A 65 4.02 27.87 6.35
C GLU A 65 2.93 28.02 7.43
N LYS A 66 1.90 27.16 7.40
CA LYS A 66 0.81 27.16 8.35
C LYS A 66 1.26 26.93 9.79
N TYR A 67 2.18 26.00 10.02
CA TYR A 67 2.73 25.74 11.36
C TYR A 67 3.61 26.87 11.84
N SER A 68 4.36 27.56 10.96
CA SER A 68 5.15 28.73 11.34
C SER A 68 4.29 29.94 11.73
N GLU A 69 3.11 30.09 11.12
CA GLU A 69 2.15 31.16 11.46
C GLU A 69 1.37 30.85 12.75
N ALA A 70 0.92 29.61 12.94
CA ALA A 70 0.18 29.18 14.12
C ALA A 70 1.01 29.31 15.42
N ASN A 71 2.32 29.07 15.35
CA ASN A 71 3.23 29.18 16.50
C ASN A 71 3.44 30.59 17.02
N LYS A 72 3.00 31.61 16.32
CA LYS A 72 3.02 32.98 16.87
C LYS A 72 1.98 33.20 17.97
N ASN A 73 1.00 32.26 18.11
CA ASN A 73 -0.17 32.45 18.95
C ASN A 73 -0.43 31.34 20.01
N LEU A 74 0.34 30.26 20.07
CA LEU A 74 0.05 29.12 20.96
C LEU A 74 1.28 28.63 21.72
N ASN A 75 1.16 28.59 23.05
CA ASN A 75 2.11 27.98 23.99
C ASN A 75 2.04 26.44 24.03
N GLU A 76 1.62 25.78 22.96
CA GLU A 76 1.45 24.33 22.93
C GLU A 76 2.75 23.60 22.49
N ILE A 77 3.28 22.82 23.42
CA ILE A 77 4.63 22.23 23.42
C ILE A 77 4.87 21.14 22.36
N TRP A 78 3.85 20.58 21.74
CA TRP A 78 3.97 19.37 20.91
C TRP A 78 4.10 19.58 19.40
N PHE A 79 3.85 20.80 18.87
CA PHE A 79 3.85 21.11 17.44
C PHE A 79 4.75 22.27 17.06
N ASN A 80 5.77 22.54 17.84
CA ASN A 80 6.52 23.81 17.76
C ASN A 80 7.42 24.00 16.55
N LYS A 81 7.71 22.98 15.72
CA LYS A 81 8.52 23.17 14.50
C LYS A 81 8.25 22.05 13.51
N PHE A 82 7.63 22.35 12.40
CA PHE A 82 7.70 21.52 11.21
C PHE A 82 8.93 21.98 10.40
N THR A 83 10.01 21.21 10.46
CA THR A 83 11.34 21.58 9.96
C THR A 83 11.57 21.11 8.52
N ASP A 84 12.71 21.46 7.92
CA ASP A 84 13.12 20.91 6.62
C ASP A 84 13.44 19.42 6.74
N GLU A 85 13.92 18.97 7.89
CA GLU A 85 14.13 17.56 8.21
C GLU A 85 12.81 16.77 8.22
N ASP A 86 11.74 17.35 8.77
CA ASP A 86 10.41 16.73 8.75
C ASP A 86 9.86 16.62 7.33
N ILE A 87 10.03 17.67 6.52
CA ILE A 87 9.68 17.64 5.08
C ILE A 87 10.46 16.53 4.38
N ALA A 88 11.76 16.44 4.61
CA ALA A 88 12.61 15.43 4.00
C ALA A 88 12.23 14.01 4.43
N ALA A 89 11.91 13.80 5.69
CA ALA A 89 11.43 12.51 6.20
C ALA A 89 10.10 12.10 5.54
N GLN A 90 9.14 13.03 5.45
CA GLN A 90 7.85 12.76 4.79
C GLN A 90 8.00 12.45 3.30
N ALA A 91 8.87 13.19 2.60
CA ALA A 91 9.12 12.95 1.19
C ALA A 91 9.88 11.65 0.93
N LEU A 92 10.83 11.28 1.78
CA LEU A 92 11.53 10.01 1.72
C LEU A 92 10.54 8.84 1.90
N THR A 93 9.70 8.91 2.94
CA THR A 93 8.66 7.91 3.20
C THR A 93 7.73 7.77 2.00
N PHE A 94 7.25 8.89 1.44
CA PHE A 94 6.39 8.85 0.27
C PHE A 94 7.07 8.21 -0.95
N PHE A 95 8.34 8.48 -1.16
CA PHE A 95 9.14 7.92 -2.26
C PHE A 95 9.35 6.41 -2.08
N THR A 96 9.81 5.98 -0.91
CA THR A 96 10.13 4.56 -0.65
C THR A 96 8.87 3.71 -0.61
N ASP A 97 7.87 4.11 0.17
CA ASP A 97 6.66 3.33 0.37
C ASP A 97 5.77 3.32 -0.89
N GLY A 98 5.77 4.42 -1.66
CA GLY A 98 5.00 4.52 -2.88
C GLY A 98 5.58 3.73 -4.06
N TYR A 99 6.89 3.50 -4.09
CA TYR A 99 7.55 2.77 -5.17
C TYR A 99 7.38 1.26 -5.05
N GLU A 100 7.90 0.67 -3.97
CA GLU A 100 8.01 -0.79 -3.85
C GLU A 100 6.66 -1.47 -3.73
N THR A 101 5.77 -0.94 -2.89
CA THR A 101 4.44 -1.52 -2.68
C THR A 101 3.59 -1.50 -3.95
N SER A 102 3.62 -0.40 -4.71
CA SER A 102 2.86 -0.26 -5.96
C SER A 102 3.43 -1.14 -7.08
N ALA A 103 4.77 -1.21 -7.19
CA ALA A 103 5.43 -2.08 -8.15
C ALA A 103 5.11 -3.56 -7.89
N ASN A 104 5.19 -4.00 -6.64
CA ASN A 104 4.87 -5.37 -6.25
C ASN A 104 3.40 -5.70 -6.52
N ALA A 105 2.47 -4.81 -6.17
CA ALA A 105 1.05 -5.00 -6.46
C ALA A 105 0.79 -5.18 -7.97
N LEU A 106 1.45 -4.38 -8.81
CA LEU A 106 1.36 -4.50 -10.27
C LEU A 106 1.94 -5.83 -10.77
N ILE A 107 3.13 -6.23 -10.28
CA ILE A 107 3.78 -7.49 -10.64
C ILE A 107 2.91 -8.69 -10.31
N TYR A 108 2.36 -8.75 -9.09
CA TYR A 108 1.49 -9.88 -8.69
C TYR A 108 0.18 -9.92 -9.47
N THR A 109 -0.35 -8.76 -9.86
CA THR A 109 -1.53 -8.71 -10.72
C THR A 109 -1.22 -9.26 -12.11
N LEU A 110 -0.15 -8.81 -12.74
CA LEU A 110 0.28 -9.32 -14.04
C LEU A 110 0.56 -10.83 -13.99
N TYR A 111 1.18 -11.31 -12.92
CA TYR A 111 1.39 -12.73 -12.68
C TYR A 111 0.06 -13.50 -12.63
N GLN A 112 -0.92 -13.01 -11.87
CA GLN A 112 -2.24 -13.65 -11.81
C GLN A 112 -2.97 -13.61 -13.15
N LEU A 113 -2.84 -12.52 -13.89
CA LEU A 113 -3.44 -12.40 -15.22
C LEU A 113 -2.79 -13.37 -16.23
N ALA A 114 -1.48 -13.59 -16.13
CA ALA A 114 -0.78 -14.59 -16.94
C ALA A 114 -1.23 -16.04 -16.65
N LEU A 115 -1.56 -16.34 -15.40
CA LEU A 115 -2.10 -17.64 -14.98
C LEU A 115 -3.60 -17.80 -15.29
N ASN A 116 -4.33 -16.70 -15.48
CA ASN A 116 -5.78 -16.68 -15.71
C ASN A 116 -6.14 -15.92 -17.01
N PRO A 117 -5.85 -16.51 -18.20
CA PRO A 117 -6.04 -15.80 -19.48
C PRO A 117 -7.46 -15.29 -19.72
N HIS A 118 -8.48 -15.99 -19.23
CA HIS A 118 -9.88 -15.58 -19.35
C HIS A 118 -10.20 -14.30 -18.55
N VAL A 119 -9.55 -14.10 -17.38
CA VAL A 119 -9.65 -12.87 -16.60
C VAL A 119 -8.94 -11.73 -17.32
N GLN A 120 -7.76 -12.01 -17.88
CA GLN A 120 -6.98 -11.04 -18.64
C GLN A 120 -7.76 -10.54 -19.86
N GLU A 121 -8.41 -11.44 -20.62
CA GLU A 121 -9.19 -11.08 -21.81
C GLU A 121 -10.41 -10.24 -21.43
N LYS A 122 -11.19 -10.66 -20.44
CA LYS A 122 -12.34 -9.88 -19.93
C LYS A 122 -11.93 -8.48 -19.47
N LEU A 123 -10.78 -8.36 -18.78
CA LEU A 123 -10.24 -7.07 -18.35
C LEU A 123 -9.81 -6.22 -19.53
N ARG A 124 -9.19 -6.82 -20.53
CA ARG A 124 -8.76 -6.12 -21.74
C ARG A 124 -9.94 -5.56 -22.51
N ASP A 125 -11.02 -6.33 -22.69
CA ASP A 125 -12.22 -5.89 -23.38
C ASP A 125 -12.78 -4.61 -22.73
N GLU A 126 -12.83 -4.58 -21.38
CA GLU A 126 -13.23 -3.36 -20.65
C GLU A 126 -12.26 -2.19 -20.89
N ILE A 127 -10.94 -2.44 -20.83
CA ILE A 127 -9.92 -1.42 -21.07
C ILE A 127 -10.04 -0.84 -22.48
N ILE A 128 -10.17 -1.68 -23.50
CA ILE A 128 -10.28 -1.22 -24.89
C ILE A 128 -11.54 -0.38 -25.08
N ALA A 129 -12.68 -0.85 -24.59
CA ALA A 129 -13.93 -0.11 -24.66
C ALA A 129 -13.83 1.26 -23.94
N GLY A 130 -13.17 1.32 -22.79
CA GLY A 130 -12.92 2.56 -22.06
C GLY A 130 -12.00 3.52 -22.80
N LEU A 131 -10.95 2.99 -23.44
CA LEU A 131 -10.03 3.80 -24.24
C LEU A 131 -10.67 4.33 -25.54
N GLU A 132 -11.54 3.56 -26.17
CA GLU A 132 -12.30 4.04 -27.34
C GLU A 132 -13.17 5.24 -26.96
N TYR A 133 -13.83 5.20 -25.80
CA TYR A 133 -14.62 6.32 -25.30
C TYR A 133 -13.79 7.60 -25.09
N THR A 134 -12.55 7.45 -24.62
CA THR A 134 -11.62 8.58 -24.37
C THR A 134 -10.70 8.91 -25.55
N LYS A 135 -10.93 8.30 -26.73
CA LYS A 135 -10.08 8.47 -27.93
C LYS A 135 -8.63 8.08 -27.69
N GLY A 136 -8.38 7.08 -26.87
CA GLY A 136 -7.07 6.56 -26.55
C GLY A 136 -6.35 7.26 -25.40
N GLU A 137 -6.96 8.27 -24.76
CA GLU A 137 -6.37 8.96 -23.62
C GLU A 137 -6.61 8.19 -22.30
N ILE A 138 -5.55 7.97 -21.54
CA ILE A 138 -5.62 7.40 -20.20
C ILE A 138 -5.77 8.56 -19.21
N THR A 139 -7.00 8.90 -18.85
CA THR A 139 -7.29 9.91 -17.83
C THR A 139 -7.62 9.26 -16.49
N TYR A 140 -7.43 10.00 -15.39
CA TYR A 140 -7.77 9.51 -14.06
C TYR A 140 -9.25 9.13 -13.95
N GLU A 141 -10.15 9.98 -14.51
CA GLU A 141 -11.59 9.76 -14.50
C GLU A 141 -11.97 8.51 -15.27
N ALA A 142 -11.42 8.30 -16.46
CA ALA A 142 -11.68 7.12 -17.26
C ALA A 142 -11.28 5.82 -16.54
N ILE A 143 -10.13 5.83 -15.89
CA ILE A 143 -9.65 4.67 -15.14
C ILE A 143 -10.56 4.35 -13.93
N GLN A 144 -11.16 5.34 -13.29
CA GLN A 144 -12.06 5.12 -12.17
C GLN A 144 -13.38 4.46 -12.59
N GLU A 145 -13.83 4.66 -13.83
CA GLU A 145 -15.05 4.06 -14.37
C GLU A 145 -14.90 2.58 -14.75
N LEU A 146 -13.66 2.07 -14.86
CA LEU A 146 -13.38 0.67 -15.20
C LEU A 146 -13.63 -0.24 -13.99
N LYS A 147 -14.84 -0.77 -13.87
CA LYS A 147 -15.29 -1.55 -12.72
C LYS A 147 -14.57 -2.89 -12.60
N TYR A 148 -14.38 -3.61 -13.70
CA TYR A 148 -13.71 -4.90 -13.67
C TYR A 148 -12.22 -4.76 -13.38
N LEU A 149 -11.59 -3.69 -13.88
CA LEU A 149 -10.22 -3.32 -13.52
C LEU A 149 -10.09 -3.12 -12.00
N HIS A 150 -11.05 -2.43 -11.38
CA HIS A 150 -11.06 -2.27 -9.93
C HIS A 150 -11.16 -3.64 -9.22
N MET A 151 -12.09 -4.51 -9.64
CA MET A 151 -12.26 -5.84 -9.06
C MET A 151 -11.01 -6.71 -9.19
N VAL A 152 -10.30 -6.62 -10.32
CA VAL A 152 -9.01 -7.33 -10.54
C VAL A 152 -7.94 -6.81 -9.58
N CYS A 153 -7.83 -5.50 -9.39
CA CYS A 153 -6.88 -4.90 -8.45
C CYS A 153 -7.17 -5.33 -7.01
N GLU A 154 -8.44 -5.29 -6.60
CA GLU A 154 -8.87 -5.70 -5.26
C GLU A 154 -8.58 -7.18 -4.98
N GLU A 155 -8.85 -8.07 -5.93
CA GLU A 155 -8.55 -9.50 -5.79
C GLU A 155 -7.05 -9.76 -5.72
N SER A 156 -6.25 -9.02 -6.47
CA SER A 156 -4.79 -9.10 -6.39
C SER A 156 -4.27 -8.67 -5.01
N LEU A 157 -4.76 -7.54 -4.50
CA LEU A 157 -4.41 -7.04 -3.17
C LEU A 157 -4.93 -7.94 -2.04
N ARG A 158 -6.04 -8.65 -2.23
CA ARG A 158 -6.48 -9.70 -1.32
C ARG A 158 -5.47 -10.85 -1.27
N LYS A 159 -5.10 -11.35 -2.43
CA LYS A 159 -4.26 -12.54 -2.55
C LYS A 159 -2.81 -12.26 -2.17
N TYR A 160 -2.30 -11.07 -2.51
CA TYR A 160 -0.93 -10.65 -2.26
C TYR A 160 -0.88 -9.23 -1.65
N PRO A 161 -1.39 -9.07 -0.41
CA PRO A 161 -1.30 -7.77 0.24
C PRO A 161 0.17 -7.40 0.47
N PRO A 162 0.61 -6.19 0.08
CA PRO A 162 2.00 -5.76 0.28
C PRO A 162 2.44 -5.87 1.74
N ILE A 163 1.54 -5.59 2.70
CA ILE A 163 1.76 -5.75 4.14
C ILE A 163 1.01 -6.98 4.62
N THR A 164 1.74 -8.01 5.04
CA THR A 164 1.17 -9.31 5.43
C THR A 164 0.50 -9.28 6.81
N TYR A 165 0.91 -8.37 7.68
CA TYR A 165 0.31 -8.11 8.99
C TYR A 165 0.48 -6.66 9.41
N MET A 166 -0.41 -6.16 10.24
CA MET A 166 -0.28 -4.85 10.87
C MET A 166 -0.07 -5.00 12.36
N ASN A 167 0.77 -4.14 12.93
CA ASN A 167 1.05 -4.10 14.35
C ASN A 167 0.52 -2.80 14.99
N ARG A 168 0.01 -2.90 16.21
CA ARG A 168 -0.39 -1.77 17.05
C ARG A 168 0.10 -2.01 18.46
N ILE A 169 0.48 -0.94 19.14
CA ILE A 169 0.81 -0.99 20.57
C ILE A 169 -0.36 -0.39 21.34
N CYS A 170 -0.79 -1.10 22.36
CA CYS A 170 -1.87 -0.63 23.24
C CYS A 170 -1.38 0.57 24.04
N THR A 171 -2.04 1.71 23.88
CA THR A 171 -1.75 2.96 24.62
C THR A 171 -2.74 3.24 25.73
N LYS A 172 -3.89 2.57 25.72
CA LYS A 172 -4.91 2.62 26.75
C LYS A 172 -5.51 1.23 26.92
N PRO A 173 -5.64 0.71 28.15
CA PRO A 173 -6.16 -0.63 28.37
C PRO A 173 -7.52 -0.83 27.71
N TYR A 174 -7.74 -1.99 27.12
CA TYR A 174 -8.96 -2.31 26.42
C TYR A 174 -9.35 -3.78 26.62
N ASP A 175 -10.64 -4.04 26.82
CA ASP A 175 -11.19 -5.38 26.97
C ASP A 175 -11.71 -5.89 25.64
N LEU A 176 -10.98 -6.83 25.02
CA LEU A 176 -11.38 -7.46 23.76
C LEU A 176 -12.38 -8.60 24.04
N PRO A 177 -13.53 -8.63 23.37
CA PRO A 177 -14.44 -9.76 23.47
C PRO A 177 -13.78 -11.01 22.86
N THR A 178 -13.92 -12.15 23.54
CA THR A 178 -13.45 -13.43 23.02
C THR A 178 -14.57 -14.22 22.38
N VAL A 179 -14.22 -15.14 21.47
CA VAL A 179 -15.19 -16.03 20.81
C VAL A 179 -15.95 -16.90 21.80
N SER A 180 -15.33 -17.24 22.94
CA SER A 180 -15.95 -18.03 24.03
C SER A 180 -16.92 -17.22 24.92
N GLY A 181 -17.18 -15.96 24.61
CA GLY A 181 -18.10 -15.10 25.36
C GLY A 181 -17.51 -14.40 26.59
N GLY A 182 -16.16 -14.50 26.77
CA GLY A 182 -15.42 -13.75 27.79
C GLY A 182 -14.78 -12.48 27.23
N THR A 183 -13.89 -11.88 28.04
CA THR A 183 -13.05 -10.76 27.63
C THR A 183 -11.57 -11.09 27.84
N TYR A 184 -10.72 -10.54 26.97
CA TYR A 184 -9.28 -10.53 27.14
C TYR A 184 -8.80 -9.10 27.36
N ARG A 185 -8.15 -8.86 28.48
CA ARG A 185 -7.61 -7.54 28.82
C ARG A 185 -6.31 -7.29 28.05
N VAL A 186 -6.30 -6.26 27.21
CA VAL A 186 -5.08 -5.76 26.56
C VAL A 186 -4.54 -4.61 27.40
N GLU A 187 -3.37 -4.80 27.99
CA GLU A 187 -2.72 -3.80 28.83
C GLU A 187 -1.86 -2.85 28.02
N VAL A 188 -1.54 -1.68 28.59
CA VAL A 188 -0.65 -0.68 27.99
C VAL A 188 0.70 -1.33 27.68
N GLY A 189 1.22 -1.07 26.49
CA GLY A 189 2.50 -1.63 25.99
C GLY A 189 2.36 -3.00 25.31
N MET A 190 1.22 -3.67 25.39
CA MET A 190 1.00 -4.90 24.64
C MET A 190 0.92 -4.64 23.14
N SER A 191 1.60 -5.51 22.39
CA SER A 191 1.52 -5.54 20.93
C SER A 191 0.28 -6.31 20.46
N VAL A 192 -0.49 -5.71 19.56
CA VAL A 192 -1.66 -6.32 18.91
C VAL A 192 -1.36 -6.50 17.42
N VAL A 193 -1.27 -7.75 16.99
CA VAL A 193 -1.02 -8.11 15.59
C VAL A 193 -2.34 -8.39 14.88
N ILE A 194 -2.54 -7.76 13.72
CA ILE A 194 -3.68 -7.98 12.83
C ILE A 194 -3.15 -8.72 11.60
N PRO A 195 -3.42 -10.01 11.43
CA PRO A 195 -2.83 -10.85 10.39
C PRO A 195 -3.56 -10.66 9.05
N THR A 196 -3.20 -9.63 8.29
CA THR A 196 -3.85 -9.26 7.03
C THR A 196 -3.88 -10.41 6.04
N LEU A 197 -2.73 -11.03 5.77
CA LEU A 197 -2.63 -12.13 4.82
C LEU A 197 -3.50 -13.32 5.23
N ALA A 198 -3.49 -13.70 6.50
CA ALA A 198 -4.29 -14.81 6.99
C ALA A 198 -5.80 -14.54 6.90
N LEU A 199 -6.24 -13.31 7.21
CA LEU A 199 -7.64 -12.92 7.09
C LEU A 199 -8.10 -12.88 5.63
N HIS A 200 -7.24 -12.39 4.72
CA HIS A 200 -7.51 -12.36 3.29
C HIS A 200 -7.54 -13.75 2.63
N HIS A 201 -6.97 -14.78 3.29
CA HIS A 201 -6.99 -16.18 2.83
C HIS A 201 -7.87 -17.09 3.69
N ASP A 202 -8.63 -16.54 4.64
CA ASP A 202 -9.53 -17.34 5.46
C ASP A 202 -10.70 -17.87 4.60
N PRO A 203 -10.86 -19.19 4.45
CA PRO A 203 -11.93 -19.78 3.64
C PRO A 203 -13.33 -19.48 4.18
N GLN A 204 -13.47 -19.07 5.43
CA GLN A 204 -14.73 -18.61 6.01
C GLN A 204 -15.24 -17.34 5.30
N TYR A 205 -14.34 -16.44 4.91
CA TYR A 205 -14.67 -15.17 4.27
C TYR A 205 -14.43 -15.19 2.75
N TYR A 206 -13.52 -16.06 2.30
CA TYR A 206 -13.11 -16.20 0.91
C TYR A 206 -13.09 -17.69 0.51
N PRO A 207 -14.23 -18.32 0.18
CA PRO A 207 -14.26 -19.69 -0.30
C PRO A 207 -13.27 -19.88 -1.46
N ASP A 208 -12.53 -21.00 -1.47
CA ASP A 208 -11.43 -21.24 -2.43
C ASP A 208 -10.41 -20.09 -2.48
N PRO A 209 -9.75 -19.73 -1.37
CA PRO A 209 -8.97 -18.49 -1.27
C PRO A 209 -7.78 -18.45 -2.25
N ASP A 210 -7.29 -19.60 -2.69
CA ASP A 210 -6.19 -19.71 -3.65
C ASP A 210 -6.62 -19.43 -5.09
N ARG A 211 -7.90 -19.52 -5.41
CA ARG A 211 -8.44 -19.18 -6.71
C ARG A 211 -8.48 -17.66 -6.89
N PHE A 212 -7.88 -17.17 -7.99
CA PHE A 212 -7.99 -15.77 -8.40
C PHE A 212 -9.36 -15.53 -9.03
N ASN A 213 -10.23 -14.84 -8.34
CA ASN A 213 -11.60 -14.59 -8.75
C ASN A 213 -12.02 -13.14 -8.48
N PRO A 214 -11.88 -12.23 -9.46
CA PRO A 214 -12.26 -10.83 -9.30
C PRO A 214 -13.73 -10.60 -8.95
N ASP A 215 -14.62 -11.52 -9.34
CA ASP A 215 -16.07 -11.38 -9.07
C ASP A 215 -16.39 -11.38 -7.56
N ARG A 216 -15.45 -11.77 -6.69
CA ARG A 216 -15.55 -11.58 -5.23
C ARG A 216 -15.73 -10.11 -4.83
N PHE A 217 -15.31 -9.20 -5.69
CA PHE A 217 -15.37 -7.75 -5.47
C PHE A 217 -16.46 -7.06 -6.30
N SER A 218 -17.42 -7.83 -6.83
CA SER A 218 -18.66 -7.25 -7.36
C SER A 218 -19.49 -6.59 -6.25
N GLU A 219 -20.29 -5.61 -6.60
CA GLU A 219 -21.15 -4.86 -5.66
C GLU A 219 -21.99 -5.78 -4.77
N ASP A 220 -22.57 -6.85 -5.36
CA ASP A 220 -23.39 -7.83 -4.64
C ASP A 220 -22.55 -8.66 -3.64
N ASN A 221 -21.37 -9.12 -4.05
CA ASN A 221 -20.53 -9.99 -3.23
C ASN A 221 -19.82 -9.25 -2.08
N ILE A 222 -19.50 -7.99 -2.26
CA ILE A 222 -18.91 -7.16 -1.18
C ILE A 222 -19.88 -7.03 0.00
N GLN A 223 -21.18 -6.89 -0.27
CA GLN A 223 -22.20 -6.70 0.76
C GLN A 223 -22.40 -7.94 1.65
N THR A 224 -22.04 -9.12 1.16
CA THR A 224 -22.20 -10.38 1.91
C THR A 224 -21.10 -10.62 2.93
N ARG A 225 -19.98 -9.90 2.83
CA ARG A 225 -18.82 -10.08 3.72
C ARG A 225 -18.88 -9.16 4.95
N PRO A 226 -18.41 -9.62 6.13
CA PRO A 226 -18.26 -8.77 7.29
C PRO A 226 -17.29 -7.62 7.01
N LYS A 227 -17.51 -6.48 7.67
CA LYS A 227 -16.53 -5.38 7.65
C LYS A 227 -15.20 -5.85 8.28
N TYR A 228 -14.10 -5.26 7.83
CA TYR A 228 -12.75 -5.51 8.37
C TYR A 228 -12.19 -6.92 8.17
N VAL A 229 -12.68 -7.66 7.19
CA VAL A 229 -12.03 -8.87 6.69
C VAL A 229 -11.24 -8.61 5.40
N TYR A 230 -11.38 -7.40 4.83
CA TYR A 230 -10.63 -6.89 3.70
C TYR A 230 -10.11 -5.47 4.00
N PHE A 231 -8.81 -5.29 4.05
CA PHE A 231 -8.18 -4.01 4.41
C PHE A 231 -6.71 -3.93 3.94
N PRO A 232 -6.43 -4.06 2.63
CA PRO A 232 -5.06 -4.08 2.09
C PRO A 232 -4.30 -2.77 2.36
N PHE A 233 -5.02 -1.67 2.55
CA PHE A 233 -4.48 -0.36 2.90
C PHE A 233 -4.63 -0.01 4.39
N GLY A 234 -5.01 -0.98 5.22
CA GLY A 234 -5.29 -0.75 6.62
C GLY A 234 -6.63 -0.08 6.88
N GLY A 235 -6.78 0.52 8.07
CA GLY A 235 -8.03 1.17 8.47
C GLY A 235 -7.84 2.10 9.67
N GLY A 236 -8.84 2.96 9.91
CA GLY A 236 -8.85 3.93 11.00
C GLY A 236 -7.84 5.07 10.81
N PRO A 237 -7.37 5.71 11.90
CA PRO A 237 -6.48 6.89 11.82
C PRO A 237 -5.11 6.61 11.19
N ARG A 238 -4.73 5.33 11.03
CA ARG A 238 -3.46 4.88 10.41
C ARG A 238 -3.70 4.20 9.06
N ILE A 239 -4.79 4.53 8.38
CA ILE A 239 -5.02 4.11 6.98
C ILE A 239 -3.89 4.62 6.08
N CYS A 240 -3.58 3.89 5.01
CA CYS A 240 -2.55 4.27 4.06
C CYS A 240 -2.82 5.68 3.49
N LEU A 241 -1.85 6.57 3.64
CA LEU A 241 -1.92 7.93 3.09
C LEU A 241 -1.97 7.93 1.56
N GLY A 242 -1.22 7.00 0.94
CA GLY A 242 -1.09 6.85 -0.51
C GLY A 242 -2.12 5.93 -1.16
N MET A 243 -3.20 5.53 -0.49
CA MET A 243 -4.18 4.56 -1.02
C MET A 243 -4.66 4.92 -2.43
N ARG A 244 -5.19 6.14 -2.63
CA ARG A 244 -5.69 6.59 -3.94
C ARG A 244 -4.59 6.66 -4.99
N PHE A 245 -3.39 7.06 -4.58
CA PHE A 245 -2.22 7.12 -5.46
C PHE A 245 -1.77 5.72 -5.90
N GLY A 246 -1.65 4.79 -4.95
CA GLY A 246 -1.28 3.40 -5.22
C GLY A 246 -2.28 2.68 -6.14
N GLU A 247 -3.58 2.85 -5.88
CA GLU A 247 -4.64 2.32 -6.74
C GLU A 247 -4.58 2.91 -8.16
N ALA A 248 -4.40 4.23 -8.29
CA ALA A 248 -4.29 4.89 -9.58
C ALA A 248 -3.06 4.39 -10.35
N LEU A 249 -1.90 4.29 -9.68
CA LEU A 249 -0.66 3.83 -10.29
C LEU A 249 -0.77 2.38 -10.79
N MET A 250 -1.35 1.50 -9.99
CA MET A 250 -1.60 0.10 -10.35
C MET A 250 -2.54 0.00 -11.56
N LYS A 251 -3.67 0.71 -11.55
CA LYS A 251 -4.64 0.74 -12.64
C LYS A 251 -4.04 1.32 -13.92
N CYS A 252 -3.31 2.44 -13.85
CA CYS A 252 -2.61 3.04 -14.99
C CYS A 252 -1.61 2.05 -15.62
N GLY A 253 -0.82 1.38 -14.79
CA GLY A 253 0.13 0.38 -15.25
C GLY A 253 -0.53 -0.79 -15.99
N LEU A 254 -1.64 -1.31 -15.45
CA LEU A 254 -2.42 -2.38 -16.10
C LEU A 254 -3.01 -1.92 -17.43
N VAL A 255 -3.62 -0.74 -17.48
CA VAL A 255 -4.19 -0.17 -18.72
C VAL A 255 -3.09 0.00 -19.77
N ALA A 256 -1.96 0.61 -19.41
CA ALA A 256 -0.85 0.83 -20.33
C ALA A 256 -0.26 -0.47 -20.91
N ILE A 257 -0.16 -1.52 -20.10
CA ILE A 257 0.38 -2.81 -20.53
C ILE A 257 -0.65 -3.57 -21.35
N LEU A 258 -1.86 -3.77 -20.83
CA LEU A 258 -2.86 -4.65 -21.42
C LEU A 258 -3.52 -4.10 -22.69
N SER A 259 -3.45 -2.79 -22.91
CA SER A 259 -3.87 -2.18 -24.18
C SER A 259 -2.99 -2.61 -25.37
N SER A 260 -1.73 -2.98 -25.10
CA SER A 260 -0.75 -3.23 -26.15
C SER A 260 -0.14 -4.62 -26.10
N TYR A 261 -0.19 -5.33 -24.96
CA TYR A 261 0.49 -6.61 -24.78
C TYR A 261 -0.43 -7.67 -24.19
N ASP A 262 -0.21 -8.91 -24.61
CA ASP A 262 -0.63 -10.11 -23.89
C ASP A 262 0.45 -10.49 -22.89
N VAL A 263 0.06 -10.73 -21.65
CA VAL A 263 0.96 -11.19 -20.60
C VAL A 263 0.77 -12.70 -20.42
N MET A 264 1.84 -13.45 -20.67
CA MET A 264 1.80 -14.89 -20.68
C MET A 264 2.76 -15.50 -19.68
N LYS A 265 2.38 -16.66 -19.14
CA LYS A 265 3.31 -17.48 -18.35
C LYS A 265 4.38 -18.08 -19.24
N MET A 266 5.59 -18.16 -18.73
CA MET A 266 6.69 -18.94 -19.30
C MET A 266 6.72 -20.35 -18.67
N GLU A 267 7.53 -21.23 -19.20
CA GLU A 267 7.76 -22.56 -18.60
C GLU A 267 8.27 -22.47 -17.15
N LYS A 268 9.09 -21.45 -16.87
CA LYS A 268 9.65 -21.16 -15.54
C LYS A 268 8.70 -20.42 -14.59
N THR A 269 7.55 -19.97 -15.07
CA THR A 269 6.60 -19.25 -14.21
C THR A 269 6.05 -20.19 -13.14
N PRO A 270 6.21 -19.89 -11.86
CA PRO A 270 5.66 -20.73 -10.78
C PRO A 270 4.14 -20.74 -10.84
N THR A 271 3.52 -21.85 -10.47
CA THR A 271 2.06 -21.98 -10.40
C THR A 271 1.47 -21.43 -9.10
N ALA A 272 2.30 -21.31 -8.06
CA ALA A 272 1.96 -20.73 -6.78
C ALA A 272 3.17 -19.96 -6.24
N LEU A 273 2.93 -18.93 -5.45
CA LEU A 273 3.95 -18.17 -4.73
C LEU A 273 3.84 -18.45 -3.25
N THR A 274 4.99 -18.66 -2.60
CA THR A 274 5.10 -18.77 -1.16
C THR A 274 5.78 -17.52 -0.59
N HIS A 275 5.24 -17.01 0.52
CA HIS A 275 5.79 -15.82 1.16
C HIS A 275 7.05 -16.15 1.97
N ASP A 276 8.12 -15.36 1.80
CA ASP A 276 9.28 -15.39 2.69
C ASP A 276 8.91 -14.80 4.06
N PRO A 277 8.87 -15.60 5.13
CA PRO A 277 8.45 -15.11 6.45
C PRO A 277 9.42 -14.10 7.08
N LYS A 278 10.62 -13.93 6.51
CA LYS A 278 11.60 -12.94 6.97
C LYS A 278 11.42 -11.57 6.30
N ALA A 279 10.68 -11.52 5.21
CA ALA A 279 10.45 -10.28 4.48
C ALA A 279 9.38 -9.42 5.17
N PHE A 280 9.63 -8.12 5.26
CA PHE A 280 8.67 -7.15 5.81
C PHE A 280 7.46 -6.96 4.87
N PHE A 281 7.72 -6.79 3.58
CA PHE A 281 6.69 -6.81 2.56
C PHE A 281 6.43 -8.24 2.08
N PHE A 282 5.27 -8.47 1.46
CA PHE A 282 5.05 -9.73 0.77
C PHE A 282 6.13 -9.90 -0.30
N ALA A 283 6.99 -10.88 -0.11
CA ALA A 283 8.05 -11.25 -1.04
C ALA A 283 7.94 -12.74 -1.32
N PRO A 284 7.81 -13.17 -2.58
CA PRO A 284 7.79 -14.58 -2.91
C PRO A 284 9.20 -15.19 -2.82
N ASN A 285 9.28 -16.47 -2.43
CA ASN A 285 10.51 -17.23 -2.51
C ASN A 285 10.86 -17.60 -3.97
N GLU A 286 9.86 -17.57 -4.85
CA GLU A 286 9.97 -17.94 -6.24
C GLU A 286 10.22 -16.71 -7.13
N GLU A 287 11.02 -16.89 -8.18
CA GLU A 287 11.19 -15.86 -9.21
C GLU A 287 9.99 -15.86 -10.17
N ILE A 288 9.46 -14.69 -10.46
CA ILE A 288 8.34 -14.51 -11.39
C ILE A 288 8.88 -14.21 -12.79
N TRP A 289 8.61 -15.11 -13.73
CA TRP A 289 8.98 -14.98 -15.13
C TRP A 289 7.73 -14.81 -15.98
N LEU A 290 7.63 -13.70 -16.73
CA LEU A 290 6.50 -13.40 -17.61
C LEU A 290 6.99 -13.04 -19.00
N ASP A 291 6.24 -13.45 -20.02
CA ASP A 291 6.42 -13.05 -21.40
C ASP A 291 5.40 -11.99 -21.80
N PHE A 292 5.86 -10.96 -22.53
CA PHE A 292 5.03 -9.84 -23.00
C PHE A 292 4.98 -9.86 -24.51
N LYS A 293 3.93 -10.43 -25.07
CA LYS A 293 3.73 -10.51 -26.50
C LYS A 293 2.97 -9.28 -26.99
N LYS A 294 3.63 -8.47 -27.84
CA LYS A 294 2.97 -7.32 -28.45
C LYS A 294 1.81 -7.78 -29.34
N ARG A 295 0.66 -7.19 -29.17
CA ARG A 295 -0.50 -7.43 -30.04
C ARG A 295 -0.31 -6.73 -31.38
N THR A 296 -0.62 -7.43 -32.46
CA THR A 296 -0.85 -6.82 -33.75
C THR A 296 -2.30 -6.37 -33.79
N SER A 297 -2.50 -5.05 -33.86
CA SER A 297 -3.81 -4.41 -34.07
C SER A 297 -4.48 -4.95 -35.30
#